data_a89dbb2fea9691c3ec251ca35fb85b79
#
_entry.id   a89dbb2fea9691c3ec251ca35fb85b79
#
_cell.length_a   1.000
_cell.length_b   1.000
_cell.length_c   1.000
_cell.angle_alpha   90.00
_cell.angle_beta   90.00
_cell.angle_gamma   90.00
#
_symmetry.space_group_name_H-M   'P 1'
#
loop_
_entity.id
_entity.type
_entity.pdbx_description
1 polymer ?
#
loop_
_entity_poly.entity_id
_entity_poly.type
_entity_poly.pdbx_seq_one_letter_code
_entity_poly.pdbx_strand_id
1 'polypeptide(L)'
;IILLGFGMNLFEFFFVGSQSLLIIISTIGTALVVSYAVSRIMKIDHDIATLVGVGSSICGGSAIAAAAPVIKASDEDIAQSISVIFLFNVIAAFLFPTLGAILGFNDMGFGMWAGTAINDTSSVVAAGQTWASASGSDTALNYATIVKLTRTLAIIPICLGLAYLTSKRKATTSEVKISSIFPMFIIYFLGASIINTFAGSHFDFFQFLPAIGKFMIAMAMAAIGLNTNLVKLIKT
;
A
#
# COMPACT_ATOMS: atom_id res chain seq x y z
N ILE A 1 9.97 -2.28 -6.35
CA ILE A 1 9.28 -0.97 -6.35
C ILE A 1 10.25 0.14 -6.75
N ILE A 2 11.43 0.30 -6.12
CA ILE A 2 12.41 1.36 -6.45
C ILE A 2 12.78 1.33 -7.93
N LEU A 3 13.07 0.16 -8.48
CA LEU A 3 13.41 -0.01 -9.90
C LEU A 3 12.28 0.41 -10.86
N LEU A 4 11.02 0.36 -10.44
CA LEU A 4 9.90 0.85 -11.25
C LEU A 4 9.95 2.37 -11.42
N GLY A 5 10.56 3.10 -10.49
CA GLY A 5 10.76 4.54 -10.59
C GLY A 5 11.55 4.97 -11.84
N PHE A 6 12.44 4.10 -12.34
CA PHE A 6 13.16 4.34 -13.59
C PHE A 6 12.28 4.21 -14.84
N GLY A 7 11.07 3.71 -14.74
CA GLY A 7 10.08 3.69 -15.83
C GLY A 7 9.05 4.82 -15.78
N MET A 8 9.15 5.73 -14.80
CA MET A 8 8.16 6.76 -14.56
C MET A 8 8.73 8.17 -14.67
N ASN A 9 7.89 9.10 -15.11
CA ASN A 9 8.21 10.52 -15.17
C ASN A 9 7.76 11.21 -13.86
N LEU A 10 8.62 12.06 -13.29
CA LEU A 10 8.34 12.81 -12.07
C LEU A 10 7.09 13.70 -12.19
N PHE A 11 6.89 14.32 -13.33
CA PHE A 11 5.71 15.19 -13.57
C PHE A 11 4.41 14.37 -13.57
N GLU A 12 4.44 13.16 -14.15
CA GLU A 12 3.32 12.23 -14.11
C GLU A 12 3.00 11.81 -12.67
N PHE A 13 4.03 11.55 -11.85
CA PHE A 13 3.85 11.25 -10.43
C PHE A 13 3.09 12.36 -9.70
N PHE A 14 3.46 13.62 -9.86
CA PHE A 14 2.76 14.74 -9.23
C PHE A 14 1.36 14.95 -9.78
N PHE A 15 1.17 14.79 -11.08
CA PHE A 15 -0.13 14.95 -11.74
C PHE A 15 -1.13 13.90 -11.24
N VAL A 16 -0.79 12.62 -11.33
CA VAL A 16 -1.64 11.52 -10.88
C VAL A 16 -1.85 11.57 -9.37
N GLY A 17 -0.78 11.85 -8.61
CA GLY A 17 -0.84 12.00 -7.16
C GLY A 17 -1.84 13.08 -6.74
N SER A 18 -1.80 14.24 -7.36
CA SER A 18 -2.72 15.35 -7.05
C SER A 18 -4.18 15.02 -7.39
N GLN A 19 -4.42 14.40 -8.53
CA GLN A 19 -5.78 13.98 -8.94
C GLN A 19 -6.36 12.91 -8.00
N SER A 20 -5.52 12.06 -7.44
CA SER A 20 -5.95 10.97 -6.56
C SER A 20 -6.20 11.39 -5.11
N LEU A 21 -5.72 12.58 -4.68
CA LEU A 21 -5.76 13.01 -3.27
C LEU A 21 -7.17 12.97 -2.66
N LEU A 22 -8.18 13.47 -3.36
CA LEU A 22 -9.54 13.50 -2.86
C LEU A 22 -10.09 12.09 -2.62
N ILE A 23 -9.83 11.18 -3.56
CA ILE A 23 -10.24 9.77 -3.47
C ILE A 23 -9.47 9.08 -2.34
N ILE A 24 -8.17 9.34 -2.22
CA ILE A 24 -7.33 8.80 -1.16
C ILE A 24 -7.84 9.25 0.21
N ILE A 25 -8.11 10.53 0.42
CA ILE A 25 -8.61 11.05 1.70
C ILE A 25 -9.97 10.45 2.03
N SER A 26 -10.88 10.37 1.06
CA SER A 26 -12.20 9.79 1.28
C SER A 26 -12.13 8.28 1.61
N THR A 27 -11.30 7.52 0.90
CA THR A 27 -11.14 6.09 1.16
C THR A 27 -10.45 5.80 2.49
N ILE A 28 -9.45 6.59 2.89
CA ILE A 28 -8.82 6.49 4.21
C ILE A 28 -9.85 6.80 5.31
N GLY A 29 -10.58 7.91 5.18
CA GLY A 29 -11.60 8.30 6.16
C GLY A 29 -12.68 7.23 6.30
N THR A 30 -13.20 6.74 5.19
CA THR A 30 -14.21 5.67 5.18
C THR A 30 -13.67 4.38 5.82
N ALA A 31 -12.45 3.95 5.49
CA ALA A 31 -11.85 2.75 6.05
C ALA A 31 -11.70 2.84 7.57
N LEU A 32 -11.23 3.98 8.09
CA LEU A 32 -11.08 4.20 9.53
C LEU A 32 -12.45 4.23 10.24
N VAL A 33 -13.44 4.92 9.67
CA VAL A 33 -14.80 4.99 10.25
C VAL A 33 -15.46 3.61 10.24
N VAL A 34 -15.40 2.89 9.12
CA VAL A 34 -15.98 1.55 9.02
C VAL A 34 -15.29 0.57 9.97
N SER A 35 -13.94 0.59 10.04
CA SER A 35 -13.20 -0.25 10.99
C SER A 35 -13.63 0.02 12.43
N TYR A 36 -13.74 1.29 12.81
CA TYR A 36 -14.21 1.68 14.14
C TYR A 36 -15.66 1.21 14.40
N ALA A 37 -16.58 1.43 13.46
CA ALA A 37 -17.97 1.04 13.62
C ALA A 37 -18.14 -0.50 13.71
N VAL A 38 -17.47 -1.24 12.82
CA VAL A 38 -17.52 -2.72 12.82
C VAL A 38 -16.91 -3.29 14.09
N SER A 39 -15.79 -2.75 14.56
CA SER A 39 -15.16 -3.21 15.81
C SER A 39 -16.07 -3.04 17.03
N ARG A 40 -16.85 -1.96 17.07
CA ARG A 40 -17.82 -1.72 18.13
C ARG A 40 -18.97 -2.72 18.09
N ILE A 41 -19.51 -3.01 16.90
CA ILE A 41 -20.62 -3.95 16.71
C ILE A 41 -20.17 -5.38 17.05
N MET A 42 -18.99 -5.78 16.56
CA MET A 42 -18.46 -7.13 16.75
C MET A 42 -17.72 -7.33 18.07
N LYS A 43 -17.55 -6.27 18.88
CA LYS A 43 -16.81 -6.29 20.14
C LYS A 43 -15.36 -6.77 20.01
N ILE A 44 -14.71 -6.38 18.90
CA ILE A 44 -13.29 -6.71 18.62
C ILE A 44 -12.43 -5.86 19.56
N ASP A 45 -11.30 -6.44 19.97
CA ASP A 45 -10.31 -5.72 20.78
C ASP A 45 -9.89 -4.40 20.13
N HIS A 46 -9.70 -3.37 20.96
CA HIS A 46 -9.41 -2.02 20.47
C HIS A 46 -8.08 -1.94 19.71
N ASP A 47 -7.06 -2.68 20.15
CA ASP A 47 -5.74 -2.59 19.55
C ASP A 47 -5.74 -3.32 18.19
N ILE A 48 -6.35 -4.50 18.09
CA ILE A 48 -6.57 -5.20 16.81
C ILE A 48 -7.39 -4.32 15.85
N ALA A 49 -8.50 -3.76 16.31
CA ALA A 49 -9.36 -2.91 15.50
C ALA A 49 -8.63 -1.67 14.96
N THR A 50 -7.79 -1.05 15.80
CA THR A 50 -6.97 0.10 15.40
C THR A 50 -5.91 -0.30 14.38
N LEU A 51 -5.20 -1.40 14.61
CA LEU A 51 -4.15 -1.91 13.70
C LEU A 51 -4.73 -2.30 12.34
N VAL A 52 -5.83 -3.05 12.32
CA VAL A 52 -6.51 -3.45 11.08
C VAL A 52 -7.08 -2.22 10.37
N GLY A 53 -7.65 -1.26 11.10
CA GLY A 53 -8.17 -0.02 10.55
C GLY A 53 -7.08 0.83 9.88
N VAL A 54 -5.95 1.01 10.53
CA VAL A 54 -4.79 1.73 9.99
C VAL A 54 -4.16 0.95 8.82
N GLY A 55 -4.00 -0.36 8.97
CA GLY A 55 -3.47 -1.23 7.91
C GLY A 55 -4.32 -1.17 6.64
N SER A 56 -5.64 -1.32 6.75
CA SER A 56 -6.55 -1.27 5.61
C SER A 56 -6.72 0.12 5.02
N SER A 57 -6.50 1.17 5.81
CA SER A 57 -6.62 2.55 5.34
C SER A 57 -5.39 3.07 4.60
N ILE A 58 -4.19 2.49 4.78
CA ILE A 58 -2.94 3.03 4.22
C ILE A 58 -2.23 2.01 3.31
N CYS A 59 -1.32 1.21 3.89
CA CYS A 59 -0.42 0.32 3.15
C CYS A 59 -0.24 -1.07 3.76
N GLY A 60 -1.24 -1.54 4.51
CA GLY A 60 -1.22 -2.88 5.07
C GLY A 60 -0.22 -3.04 6.22
N GLY A 61 0.63 -4.05 6.11
CA GLY A 61 1.56 -4.45 7.17
C GLY A 61 2.54 -3.37 7.61
N SER A 62 3.03 -2.52 6.68
CA SER A 62 3.94 -1.42 7.04
C SER A 62 3.26 -0.34 7.90
N ALA A 63 1.98 -0.07 7.66
CA ALA A 63 1.20 0.84 8.48
C ALA A 63 0.93 0.24 9.87
N ILE A 64 0.65 -1.06 9.96
CA ILE A 64 0.52 -1.78 11.23
C ILE A 64 1.83 -1.71 12.01
N ALA A 65 2.97 -2.04 11.38
CA ALA A 65 4.28 -2.00 12.02
C ALA A 65 4.66 -0.61 12.56
N ALA A 66 4.24 0.46 11.87
CA ALA A 66 4.46 1.82 12.32
C ALA A 66 3.50 2.26 13.45
N ALA A 67 2.24 1.82 13.40
CA ALA A 67 1.23 2.17 14.39
C ALA A 67 1.35 1.37 15.69
N ALA A 68 1.78 0.11 15.62
CA ALA A 68 1.86 -0.80 16.77
C ALA A 68 2.68 -0.25 17.95
N PRO A 69 3.92 0.26 17.78
CA PRO A 69 4.66 0.84 18.89
C PRO A 69 4.00 2.12 19.44
N VAL A 70 3.27 2.85 18.61
CA VAL A 70 2.57 4.08 19.01
C VAL A 70 1.45 3.80 19.99
N ILE A 71 0.66 2.73 19.73
CA ILE A 71 -0.44 2.32 20.63
C ILE A 71 0.02 1.31 21.69
N LYS A 72 1.27 0.83 21.63
CA LYS A 72 1.85 -0.20 22.48
C LYS A 72 1.05 -1.53 22.40
N ALA A 73 0.73 -1.93 21.17
CA ALA A 73 0.05 -3.19 20.90
C ALA A 73 0.93 -4.40 21.24
N SER A 74 0.29 -5.53 21.58
CA SER A 74 0.99 -6.80 21.82
C SER A 74 1.50 -7.43 20.52
N ASP A 75 2.52 -8.26 20.61
CA ASP A 75 3.06 -8.98 19.45
C ASP A 75 2.00 -9.91 18.82
N GLU A 76 1.08 -10.43 19.63
CA GLU A 76 -0.03 -11.28 19.19
C GLU A 76 -1.03 -10.48 18.35
N ASP A 77 -1.44 -9.29 18.80
CA ASP A 77 -2.35 -8.40 18.07
C ASP A 77 -1.73 -7.94 16.74
N ILE A 78 -0.43 -7.65 16.75
CA ILE A 78 0.34 -7.28 15.55
C ILE A 78 0.32 -8.44 14.56
N ALA A 79 0.67 -9.65 14.99
CA ALA A 79 0.74 -10.81 14.13
C ALA A 79 -0.63 -11.16 13.52
N GLN A 80 -1.69 -11.11 14.33
CA GLN A 80 -3.06 -11.36 13.89
C GLN A 80 -3.50 -10.30 12.86
N SER A 81 -3.29 -9.03 13.16
CA SER A 81 -3.66 -7.93 12.27
C SER A 81 -2.94 -7.99 10.92
N ILE A 82 -1.63 -8.29 10.93
CA ILE A 82 -0.84 -8.46 9.70
C ILE A 82 -1.35 -9.66 8.89
N SER A 83 -1.66 -10.78 9.55
CA SER A 83 -2.12 -11.99 8.88
C SER A 83 -3.44 -11.78 8.13
N VAL A 84 -4.40 -11.10 8.77
CA VAL A 84 -5.69 -10.76 8.16
C VAL A 84 -5.51 -9.87 6.95
N ILE A 85 -4.76 -8.78 7.10
CA ILE A 85 -4.50 -7.84 6.00
C ILE A 85 -3.79 -8.53 4.84
N PHE A 86 -2.82 -9.40 5.15
CA PHE A 86 -2.07 -10.13 4.13
C PHE A 86 -2.97 -11.09 3.33
N LEU A 87 -3.86 -11.82 4.00
CA LEU A 87 -4.83 -12.72 3.35
C LEU A 87 -5.68 -11.95 2.32
N PHE A 88 -6.27 -10.84 2.73
CA PHE A 88 -7.09 -10.03 1.82
C PHE A 88 -6.29 -9.42 0.67
N ASN A 89 -5.03 -9.04 0.90
CA ASN A 89 -4.16 -8.53 -0.15
C ASN A 89 -3.82 -9.60 -1.21
N VAL A 90 -3.56 -10.83 -0.79
CA VAL A 90 -3.33 -11.94 -1.72
C VAL A 90 -4.58 -12.20 -2.55
N ILE A 91 -5.75 -12.29 -1.92
CA ILE A 91 -7.03 -12.45 -2.62
C ILE A 91 -7.24 -11.30 -3.62
N ALA A 92 -7.02 -10.06 -3.20
CA ALA A 92 -7.20 -8.89 -4.04
C ALA A 92 -6.27 -8.87 -5.25
N ALA A 93 -5.01 -9.29 -5.10
CA ALA A 93 -4.04 -9.31 -6.19
C ALA A 93 -4.50 -10.17 -7.38
N PHE A 94 -5.22 -11.27 -7.10
CA PHE A 94 -5.77 -12.16 -8.15
C PHE A 94 -7.18 -11.74 -8.60
N LEU A 95 -8.02 -11.29 -7.68
CA LEU A 95 -9.43 -11.04 -7.95
C LEU A 95 -9.64 -9.71 -8.68
N PHE A 96 -8.89 -8.67 -8.35
CA PHE A 96 -9.10 -7.33 -8.88
C PHE A 96 -8.93 -7.22 -10.40
N PRO A 97 -7.91 -7.80 -11.05
CA PRO A 97 -7.80 -7.72 -12.50
C PRO A 97 -9.00 -8.32 -13.21
N THR A 98 -9.49 -9.46 -12.72
CA THR A 98 -10.68 -10.11 -13.28
C THR A 98 -11.95 -9.29 -13.06
N LEU A 99 -12.16 -8.78 -11.84
CA LEU A 99 -13.32 -7.92 -11.54
C LEU A 99 -13.27 -6.61 -12.31
N GLY A 100 -12.09 -6.00 -12.45
CA GLY A 100 -11.92 -4.76 -13.22
C GLY A 100 -12.30 -4.94 -14.69
N ALA A 101 -11.95 -6.10 -15.29
CA ALA A 101 -12.31 -6.44 -16.64
C ALA A 101 -13.85 -6.65 -16.79
N ILE A 102 -14.47 -7.34 -15.83
CA ILE A 102 -15.94 -7.55 -15.81
C ILE A 102 -16.68 -6.20 -15.66
N LEU A 103 -16.15 -5.29 -14.83
CA LEU A 103 -16.73 -3.97 -14.60
C LEU A 103 -16.45 -2.97 -15.74
N GLY A 104 -15.66 -3.37 -16.75
CA GLY A 104 -15.36 -2.53 -17.91
C GLY A 104 -14.46 -1.33 -17.60
N PHE A 105 -13.58 -1.42 -16.61
CA PHE A 105 -12.65 -0.33 -16.33
C PHE A 105 -11.65 -0.13 -17.47
N ASN A 106 -11.32 1.14 -17.73
CA ASN A 106 -10.16 1.48 -18.53
C ASN A 106 -8.88 1.42 -17.65
N ASP A 107 -7.71 1.55 -18.27
CA ASP A 107 -6.42 1.44 -17.58
C ASP A 107 -6.27 2.43 -16.40
N MET A 108 -6.70 3.69 -16.59
CA MET A 108 -6.64 4.70 -15.52
C MET A 108 -7.61 4.41 -14.39
N GLY A 109 -8.85 4.01 -14.73
CA GLY A 109 -9.88 3.65 -13.77
C GLY A 109 -9.48 2.43 -12.94
N PHE A 110 -8.94 1.40 -13.60
CA PHE A 110 -8.39 0.23 -12.90
C PHE A 110 -7.21 0.61 -12.00
N GLY A 111 -6.28 1.43 -12.51
CA GLY A 111 -5.12 1.89 -11.74
C GLY A 111 -5.53 2.67 -10.48
N MET A 112 -6.49 3.58 -10.61
CA MET A 112 -7.05 4.33 -9.46
C MET A 112 -7.71 3.40 -8.46
N TRP A 113 -8.56 2.48 -8.93
CA TRP A 113 -9.26 1.54 -8.07
C TRP A 113 -8.31 0.57 -7.37
N ALA A 114 -7.41 -0.08 -8.09
CA ALA A 114 -6.42 -0.99 -7.51
C ALA A 114 -5.49 -0.27 -6.51
N GLY A 115 -4.99 0.91 -6.86
CA GLY A 115 -4.11 1.71 -6.00
C GLY A 115 -4.77 2.18 -4.69
N THR A 116 -6.08 2.42 -4.72
CA THR A 116 -6.84 2.87 -3.53
C THR A 116 -7.46 1.75 -2.73
N ALA A 117 -7.83 0.62 -3.33
CA ALA A 117 -8.55 -0.45 -2.65
C ALA A 117 -7.64 -1.58 -2.14
N ILE A 118 -6.61 -1.95 -2.87
CA ILE A 118 -5.64 -2.96 -2.41
C ILE A 118 -4.69 -2.31 -1.40
N ASN A 119 -4.46 -2.94 -0.24
CA ASN A 119 -3.71 -2.29 0.83
C ASN A 119 -2.19 -2.42 0.68
N ASP A 120 -1.66 -3.59 0.34
CA ASP A 120 -0.23 -3.78 0.20
C ASP A 120 0.29 -3.33 -1.17
N THR A 121 1.45 -2.65 -1.16
CA THR A 121 2.04 -2.09 -2.39
C THR A 121 2.49 -3.18 -3.36
N SER A 122 3.01 -4.32 -2.88
CA SER A 122 3.42 -5.43 -3.75
C SER A 122 2.22 -6.07 -4.43
N SER A 123 1.10 -6.20 -3.72
CA SER A 123 -0.16 -6.72 -4.27
C SER A 123 -0.80 -5.76 -5.29
N VAL A 124 -0.69 -4.44 -5.06
CA VAL A 124 -1.11 -3.42 -6.06
C VAL A 124 -0.30 -3.58 -7.35
N VAL A 125 1.02 -3.68 -7.23
CA VAL A 125 1.90 -3.83 -8.39
C VAL A 125 1.64 -5.15 -9.11
N ALA A 126 1.39 -6.24 -8.38
CA ALA A 126 1.04 -7.53 -8.97
C ALA A 126 -0.28 -7.48 -9.75
N ALA A 127 -1.32 -6.87 -9.18
CA ALA A 127 -2.60 -6.66 -9.86
C ALA A 127 -2.45 -5.75 -11.09
N GLY A 128 -1.70 -4.65 -10.96
CA GLY A 128 -1.39 -3.74 -12.06
C GLY A 128 -0.60 -4.40 -13.18
N GLN A 129 0.38 -5.25 -12.85
CA GLN A 129 1.16 -6.02 -13.82
C GLN A 129 0.30 -7.06 -14.55
N THR A 130 -0.59 -7.74 -13.83
CA THR A 130 -1.53 -8.70 -14.44
C THR A 130 -2.44 -7.98 -15.44
N TRP A 131 -2.97 -6.82 -15.06
CA TRP A 131 -3.77 -5.99 -15.97
C TRP A 131 -2.96 -5.51 -17.17
N ALA A 132 -1.75 -4.98 -16.96
CA ALA A 132 -0.86 -4.52 -18.02
C ALA A 132 -0.52 -5.60 -19.03
N SER A 133 -0.32 -6.84 -18.56
CA SER A 133 -0.07 -7.99 -19.43
C SER A 133 -1.27 -8.35 -20.29
N ALA A 134 -2.49 -8.10 -19.84
CA ALA A 134 -3.72 -8.36 -20.58
C ALA A 134 -4.07 -7.21 -21.55
N SER A 135 -3.85 -5.95 -21.16
CA SER A 135 -4.17 -4.76 -21.95
C SER A 135 -3.08 -4.37 -22.94
N GLY A 136 -1.84 -4.86 -22.74
CA GLY A 136 -0.67 -4.46 -23.53
C GLY A 136 -0.12 -3.07 -23.20
N SER A 137 -0.56 -2.46 -22.10
CA SER A 137 -0.20 -1.10 -21.68
C SER A 137 0.21 -1.06 -20.21
N ASP A 138 1.34 -0.40 -19.90
CA ASP A 138 1.79 -0.21 -18.52
C ASP A 138 1.04 0.92 -17.77
N THR A 139 0.10 1.60 -18.42
CA THR A 139 -0.61 2.75 -17.85
C THR A 139 -1.27 2.42 -16.52
N ALA A 140 -1.99 1.30 -16.43
CA ALA A 140 -2.66 0.88 -15.22
C ALA A 140 -1.68 0.57 -14.08
N LEU A 141 -0.56 -0.09 -14.38
CA LEU A 141 0.50 -0.41 -13.42
C LEU A 141 1.12 0.87 -12.85
N ASN A 142 1.48 1.80 -13.73
CA ASN A 142 2.09 3.07 -13.34
C ASN A 142 1.13 3.89 -12.49
N TYR A 143 -0.12 4.02 -12.93
CA TYR A 143 -1.16 4.77 -12.23
C TYR A 143 -1.45 4.18 -10.85
N ALA A 144 -1.66 2.86 -10.74
CA ALA A 144 -1.89 2.17 -9.48
C ALA A 144 -0.72 2.35 -8.50
N THR A 145 0.52 2.27 -9.02
CA THR A 145 1.73 2.43 -8.21
C THR A 145 1.83 3.85 -7.64
N ILE A 146 1.63 4.88 -8.47
CA ILE A 146 1.68 6.28 -8.05
C ILE A 146 0.61 6.56 -6.99
N VAL A 147 -0.64 6.19 -7.25
CA VAL A 147 -1.76 6.35 -6.32
C VAL A 147 -1.45 5.69 -4.99
N LYS A 148 -0.90 4.47 -5.02
CA LYS A 148 -0.54 3.73 -3.81
C LYS A 148 0.60 4.39 -3.03
N LEU A 149 1.65 4.86 -3.69
CA LEU A 149 2.76 5.54 -3.03
C LEU A 149 2.31 6.86 -2.41
N THR A 150 1.46 7.63 -3.09
CA THR A 150 0.84 8.85 -2.57
C THR A 150 0.02 8.55 -1.31
N ARG A 151 -0.80 7.47 -1.33
CA ARG A 151 -1.58 7.04 -0.16
C ARG A 151 -0.69 6.63 1.02
N THR A 152 0.45 6.02 0.75
CA THR A 152 1.38 5.58 1.80
C THR A 152 1.94 6.75 2.62
N LEU A 153 2.03 7.96 2.06
CA LEU A 153 2.44 9.16 2.80
C LEU A 153 1.47 9.52 3.95
N ALA A 154 0.23 9.08 3.89
CA ALA A 154 -0.76 9.28 4.97
C ALA A 154 -0.37 8.56 6.28
N ILE A 155 0.62 7.66 6.27
CA ILE A 155 1.14 7.01 7.49
C ILE A 155 1.64 8.04 8.50
N ILE A 156 2.24 9.14 8.02
CA ILE A 156 2.82 10.18 8.89
C ILE A 156 1.73 10.88 9.70
N PRO A 157 0.73 11.56 9.09
CA PRO A 157 -0.29 12.25 9.86
C PRO A 157 -1.16 11.31 10.70
N ILE A 158 -1.40 10.07 10.24
CA ILE A 158 -2.19 9.10 11.00
C ILE A 158 -1.44 8.62 12.23
N CYS A 159 -0.15 8.25 12.13
CA CYS A 159 0.65 7.85 13.29
C CYS A 159 0.83 9.00 14.28
N LEU A 160 1.00 10.24 13.81
CA LEU A 160 1.04 11.42 14.70
C LEU A 160 -0.29 11.63 15.41
N GLY A 161 -1.42 11.48 14.71
CA GLY A 161 -2.75 11.54 15.30
C GLY A 161 -2.97 10.46 16.37
N LEU A 162 -2.56 9.22 16.09
CA LEU A 162 -2.61 8.12 17.06
C LEU A 162 -1.71 8.39 18.26
N ALA A 163 -0.50 8.90 18.07
CA ALA A 163 0.41 9.25 19.16
C ALA A 163 -0.20 10.31 20.07
N TYR A 164 -0.82 11.35 19.50
CA TYR A 164 -1.52 12.38 20.24
C TYR A 164 -2.69 11.80 21.06
N LEU A 165 -3.52 10.96 20.44
CA LEU A 165 -4.66 10.34 21.13
C LEU A 165 -4.22 9.38 22.25
N THR A 166 -3.17 8.60 22.02
CA THR A 166 -2.63 7.65 23.01
C THR A 166 -1.98 8.38 24.18
N SER A 167 -1.22 9.45 23.90
CA SER A 167 -0.61 10.31 24.94
C SER A 167 -1.67 10.93 25.85
N LYS A 168 -2.77 11.40 25.26
CA LYS A 168 -3.89 11.99 26.02
C LYS A 168 -4.61 10.98 26.91
N ARG A 169 -4.65 9.69 26.49
CA ARG A 169 -5.30 8.61 27.27
C ARG A 169 -4.44 8.06 28.40
N LYS A 170 -3.12 7.93 28.21
CA LYS A 170 -2.20 7.21 29.12
C LYS A 170 -1.25 8.14 29.90
N ALA A 171 -1.36 9.47 29.78
CA ALA A 171 -0.47 10.48 30.41
C ALA A 171 1.05 10.15 30.24
N THR A 172 1.42 9.41 29.20
CA THR A 172 2.80 8.97 28.95
C THR A 172 3.27 9.57 27.63
N THR A 173 4.35 10.32 27.69
CA THR A 173 4.99 10.90 26.49
C THR A 173 5.64 9.77 25.71
N SER A 174 5.00 9.31 24.64
CA SER A 174 5.63 8.39 23.69
C SER A 174 6.47 9.23 22.73
N GLU A 175 7.80 9.13 22.82
CA GLU A 175 8.71 9.71 21.83
C GLU A 175 8.58 8.93 20.50
N VAL A 176 7.74 9.44 19.60
CA VAL A 176 7.58 8.88 18.26
C VAL A 176 8.64 9.51 17.36
N LYS A 177 9.65 8.74 17.00
CA LYS A 177 10.67 9.18 16.04
C LYS A 177 10.08 9.14 14.62
N ILE A 178 9.83 10.32 14.04
CA ILE A 178 9.29 10.45 12.68
C ILE A 178 10.15 9.70 11.66
N SER A 179 11.47 9.64 11.86
CA SER A 179 12.38 8.91 10.98
C SER A 179 12.16 7.40 10.93
N SER A 180 11.58 6.79 11.98
CA SER A 180 11.25 5.36 11.99
C SER A 180 9.91 5.04 11.31
N ILE A 181 9.06 6.05 11.15
CA ILE A 181 7.74 5.91 10.51
C ILE A 181 7.83 6.14 9.00
N PHE A 182 8.81 6.94 8.56
CA PHE A 182 8.89 7.34 7.16
C PHE A 182 9.37 6.18 6.27
N PRO A 183 8.58 5.77 5.26
CA PRO A 183 8.95 4.67 4.38
C PRO A 183 10.02 5.11 3.36
N MET A 184 11.30 4.87 3.69
CA MET A 184 12.48 5.30 2.91
C MET A 184 12.44 4.87 1.44
N PHE A 185 11.77 3.76 1.12
CA PHE A 185 11.64 3.30 -0.26
C PHE A 185 10.92 4.30 -1.18
N ILE A 186 10.08 5.18 -0.62
CA ILE A 186 9.42 6.26 -1.39
C ILE A 186 10.45 7.30 -1.85
N ILE A 187 11.40 7.67 -0.97
CA ILE A 187 12.47 8.60 -1.34
C ILE A 187 13.32 8.01 -2.47
N TYR A 188 13.69 6.73 -2.34
CA TYR A 188 14.48 6.05 -3.38
C TYR A 188 13.70 5.90 -4.69
N PHE A 189 12.39 5.65 -4.62
CA PHE A 189 11.53 5.61 -5.81
C PHE A 189 11.46 6.98 -6.49
N LEU A 190 11.24 8.06 -5.74
CA LEU A 190 11.24 9.42 -6.27
C LEU A 190 12.61 9.79 -6.84
N GLY A 191 13.70 9.44 -6.16
CA GLY A 191 15.06 9.62 -6.68
C GLY A 191 15.27 8.92 -8.01
N ALA A 192 14.82 7.68 -8.15
CA ALA A 192 14.87 6.94 -9.41
C ALA A 192 14.03 7.61 -10.52
N SER A 193 12.84 8.12 -10.18
CA SER A 193 11.96 8.85 -11.10
C SER A 193 12.58 10.19 -11.53
N ILE A 194 13.26 10.91 -10.63
CA ILE A 194 14.03 12.12 -10.96
C ILE A 194 15.14 11.79 -11.95
N ILE A 195 15.96 10.77 -11.65
CA ILE A 195 17.04 10.34 -12.54
C ILE A 195 16.50 9.99 -13.91
N ASN A 196 15.42 9.22 -13.98
CA ASN A 196 14.80 8.87 -15.26
C ASN A 196 14.27 10.09 -16.02
N THR A 197 13.67 11.05 -15.32
CA THR A 197 13.10 12.25 -15.95
C THR A 197 14.17 13.13 -16.60
N PHE A 198 15.34 13.27 -15.95
CA PHE A 198 16.39 14.20 -16.40
C PHE A 198 17.53 13.50 -17.14
N ALA A 199 17.80 12.23 -16.89
CA ALA A 199 18.93 11.49 -17.48
C ALA A 199 18.52 10.22 -18.24
N GLY A 200 17.26 9.79 -18.18
CA GLY A 200 16.80 8.52 -18.79
C GLY A 200 16.95 8.46 -20.30
N SER A 201 16.87 9.59 -20.99
CA SER A 201 17.08 9.67 -22.43
C SER A 201 18.54 9.50 -22.89
N HIS A 202 19.50 9.57 -21.96
CA HIS A 202 20.94 9.52 -22.27
C HIS A 202 21.56 8.15 -22.01
N PHE A 203 20.86 7.25 -21.32
CA PHE A 203 21.40 5.95 -20.93
C PHE A 203 20.37 4.83 -21.13
N ASP A 204 20.53 4.02 -22.16
CA ASP A 204 19.66 2.87 -22.46
C ASP A 204 19.56 1.87 -21.31
N PHE A 205 20.57 1.82 -20.44
CA PHE A 205 20.60 0.97 -19.26
C PHE A 205 19.41 1.23 -18.31
N PHE A 206 18.98 2.49 -18.16
CA PHE A 206 17.86 2.83 -17.27
C PHE A 206 16.52 2.27 -17.76
N GLN A 207 16.37 2.04 -19.07
CA GLN A 207 15.15 1.44 -19.62
C GLN A 207 15.00 -0.04 -19.28
N PHE A 208 16.10 -0.72 -18.90
CA PHE A 208 16.08 -2.13 -18.51
C PHE A 208 15.70 -2.34 -17.04
N LEU A 209 15.92 -1.34 -16.18
CA LEU A 209 15.68 -1.45 -14.74
C LEU A 209 14.22 -1.72 -14.35
N PRO A 210 13.20 -1.11 -14.98
CA PRO A 210 11.81 -1.43 -14.72
C PRO A 210 11.47 -2.89 -15.03
N ALA A 211 12.01 -3.47 -16.10
CA ALA A 211 11.78 -4.87 -16.46
C ALA A 211 12.34 -5.83 -15.39
N ILE A 212 13.54 -5.55 -14.88
CA ILE A 212 14.12 -6.28 -13.74
C ILE A 212 13.23 -6.12 -12.51
N GLY A 213 12.75 -4.90 -12.24
CA GLY A 213 11.84 -4.61 -11.13
C GLY A 213 10.56 -5.43 -11.20
N LYS A 214 9.93 -5.52 -12.37
CA LYS A 214 8.73 -6.34 -12.61
C LYS A 214 9.01 -7.82 -12.39
N PHE A 215 10.12 -8.33 -12.90
CA PHE A 215 10.54 -9.73 -12.71
C PHE A 215 10.76 -10.05 -11.22
N MET A 216 11.47 -9.19 -10.48
CA MET A 216 11.66 -9.37 -9.03
C MET A 216 10.34 -9.36 -8.26
N ILE A 217 9.35 -8.56 -8.66
CA ILE A 217 8.02 -8.54 -8.05
C ILE A 217 7.30 -9.87 -8.32
N ALA A 218 7.34 -10.36 -9.56
CA ALA A 218 6.75 -11.66 -9.89
C ALA A 218 7.36 -12.80 -9.06
N MET A 219 8.69 -12.81 -8.90
CA MET A 219 9.37 -13.78 -8.02
C MET A 219 8.95 -13.64 -6.56
N ALA A 220 8.87 -12.41 -6.04
CA ALA A 220 8.45 -12.17 -4.68
C ALA A 220 7.01 -12.64 -4.43
N MET A 221 6.09 -12.39 -5.37
CA MET A 221 4.70 -12.84 -5.27
C MET A 221 4.59 -14.37 -5.35
N ALA A 222 5.38 -15.01 -6.22
CA ALA A 222 5.45 -16.48 -6.27
C ALA A 222 5.98 -17.07 -4.96
N ALA A 223 7.04 -16.51 -4.39
CA ALA A 223 7.60 -16.94 -3.11
C ALA A 223 6.61 -16.77 -1.95
N ILE A 224 5.87 -15.67 -1.91
CA ILE A 224 4.81 -15.42 -0.93
C ILE A 224 3.70 -16.45 -1.10
N GLY A 225 3.24 -16.69 -2.33
CA GLY A 225 2.20 -17.68 -2.61
C GLY A 225 2.59 -19.09 -2.16
N LEU A 226 3.81 -19.50 -2.44
CA LEU A 226 4.34 -20.81 -2.02
C LEU A 226 4.50 -20.94 -0.50
N ASN A 227 4.86 -19.86 0.20
CA ASN A 227 5.02 -19.84 1.65
C ASN A 227 3.70 -19.68 2.42
N THR A 228 2.63 -19.29 1.74
CA THR A 228 1.33 -19.01 2.38
C THR A 228 0.57 -20.30 2.63
N ASN A 229 0.44 -20.71 3.89
CA ASN A 229 -0.43 -21.82 4.28
C ASN A 229 -1.86 -21.30 4.48
N LEU A 230 -2.69 -21.41 3.43
CA LEU A 230 -4.09 -20.96 3.44
C LEU A 230 -4.92 -21.61 4.56
N VAL A 231 -4.65 -22.87 4.91
CA VAL A 231 -5.39 -23.57 5.97
C VAL A 231 -5.07 -22.96 7.34
N LYS A 232 -3.82 -22.56 7.56
CA LYS A 232 -3.42 -21.89 8.81
C LYS A 232 -4.01 -20.48 8.89
N LEU A 233 -4.05 -19.75 7.79
CA LEU A 233 -4.62 -18.40 7.70
C LEU A 233 -6.14 -18.35 7.95
N ILE A 234 -6.88 -19.39 7.52
CA ILE A 234 -8.34 -19.47 7.71
C ILE A 234 -8.71 -19.91 9.14
N LYS A 235 -7.79 -20.57 9.85
CA LYS A 235 -8.03 -21.06 11.21
C LYS A 235 -7.60 -20.09 12.31
N THR A 236 -6.92 -19.00 11.96
CA THR A 236 -6.54 -17.91 12.86
C THR A 236 -7.58 -16.79 12.81
#